data_29587cf1ef2d4f203d9371541012d7e9
#
_entry.id   29587cf1ef2d4f203d9371541012d7e9
#
_cell.length_a   1.000
_cell.length_b   1.000
_cell.length_c   1.000
_cell.angle_alpha   90.00
_cell.angle_beta   90.00
_cell.angle_gamma   90.00
#
_symmetry.space_group_name_H-M   'P 1'
#
loop_
_entity.id
_entity.type
_entity.pdbx_description
1 polymer ?
#
loop_
_entity_poly.entity_id
_entity_poly.type
_entity_poly.pdbx_seq_one_letter_code
_entity_poly.pdbx_strand_id
1 'polypeptide(L)'
;MNILVTFDNNYLEHALNMLLSLKRYNDNLTIHIIYDDLSIESINKLKEFFEKNNIGNLKLYYQQSDKDVSVIETDYITKSCYLRLYAPYIIEGVDRILYLDPDIICQGTLEGLYNMDLDSKPIAACENMLREEVKYLRELMLEHILMPKDAIYVNSGVLLIDIDKYKESLTIDQLNNFLRDKSQFLDYHDQDALNFLFYKKIKFIDNTYNYQINAVDSGKEDLNKIIIHYSESTKPWKKDYPWPNKAIPYYEFLKYKREN
;
A
#
# COMPACT_ATOMS: atom_id res chain seq x y z
N MET A 1 5.40 -10.99 12.07
CA MET A 1 4.88 -10.75 10.70
C MET A 1 5.90 -9.96 9.90
N ASN A 2 6.12 -10.29 8.62
CA ASN A 2 6.94 -9.50 7.69
C ASN A 2 6.04 -8.46 7.01
N ILE A 3 6.33 -7.20 7.21
CA ILE A 3 5.59 -6.05 6.68
C ILE A 3 6.48 -5.31 5.69
N LEU A 4 5.97 -4.99 4.52
CA LEU A 4 6.65 -4.19 3.51
C LEU A 4 6.05 -2.79 3.44
N VAL A 5 6.89 -1.79 3.38
CA VAL A 5 6.50 -0.39 3.12
C VAL A 5 7.45 0.21 2.09
N THR A 6 6.92 1.00 1.17
CA THR A 6 7.72 1.78 0.23
C THR A 6 7.28 3.24 0.30
N PHE A 7 8.20 4.17 0.39
CA PHE A 7 7.93 5.60 0.47
C PHE A 7 9.19 6.41 0.17
N ASP A 8 9.00 7.68 -0.12
CA ASP A 8 10.04 8.69 -0.32
C ASP A 8 10.23 9.59 0.92
N ASN A 9 11.15 10.55 0.86
CA ASN A 9 11.39 11.49 1.95
C ASN A 9 10.13 12.28 2.38
N ASN A 10 9.22 12.59 1.43
CA ASN A 10 8.02 13.37 1.71
C ASN A 10 7.02 12.58 2.57
N TYR A 11 7.01 11.26 2.42
CA TYR A 11 6.09 10.38 3.15
C TYR A 11 6.68 9.79 4.44
N LEU A 12 7.93 10.11 4.81
CA LEU A 12 8.57 9.57 6.02
C LEU A 12 7.70 9.73 7.27
N GLU A 13 7.20 10.94 7.56
CA GLU A 13 6.40 11.19 8.77
C GLU A 13 5.09 10.38 8.78
N HIS A 14 4.49 10.19 7.63
CA HIS A 14 3.26 9.42 7.49
C HIS A 14 3.53 7.93 7.66
N ALA A 15 4.63 7.43 7.11
CA ALA A 15 5.10 6.06 7.33
C ALA A 15 5.40 5.78 8.82
N LEU A 16 6.04 6.73 9.54
CA LEU A 16 6.26 6.60 10.98
C LEU A 16 4.93 6.55 11.77
N ASN A 17 3.94 7.33 11.38
CA ASN A 17 2.61 7.31 11.99
C ASN A 17 1.91 5.97 11.73
N MET A 18 1.95 5.48 10.49
CA MET A 18 1.41 4.19 10.11
C MET A 18 2.06 3.06 10.92
N LEU A 19 3.40 3.01 10.98
CA LEU A 19 4.15 1.99 11.73
C LEU A 19 3.82 2.01 13.23
N LEU A 20 3.65 3.18 13.83
CA LEU A 20 3.25 3.29 15.23
C LEU A 20 1.82 2.82 15.45
N SER A 21 0.89 3.14 14.53
CA SER A 21 -0.49 2.64 14.59
C SER A 21 -0.55 1.12 14.46
N LEU A 22 0.31 0.55 13.60
CA LEU A 22 0.45 -0.90 13.42
C LEU A 22 0.98 -1.58 14.69
N LYS A 23 2.05 -1.02 15.29
CA LYS A 23 2.68 -1.54 16.51
C LYS A 23 1.72 -1.58 17.70
N ARG A 24 0.77 -0.67 17.77
CA ARG A 24 -0.24 -0.62 18.84
C ARG A 24 -1.03 -1.92 18.99
N TYR A 25 -1.23 -2.67 17.90
CA TYR A 25 -2.09 -3.86 17.85
C TYR A 25 -1.36 -5.12 17.42
N ASN A 26 -0.09 -5.02 17.06
CA ASN A 26 0.65 -6.14 16.48
C ASN A 26 2.07 -6.19 17.04
N ASP A 27 2.50 -7.40 17.42
CA ASP A 27 3.84 -7.65 17.94
C ASP A 27 4.68 -8.49 16.97
N ASN A 28 5.97 -8.68 17.32
CA ASN A 28 6.91 -9.50 16.55
C ASN A 28 6.97 -9.10 15.07
N LEU A 29 7.07 -7.80 14.82
CA LEU A 29 7.14 -7.23 13.47
C LEU A 29 8.57 -7.26 12.93
N THR A 30 8.71 -7.61 11.66
CA THR A 30 9.88 -7.31 10.84
C THR A 30 9.44 -6.41 9.72
N ILE A 31 9.92 -5.17 9.73
CA ILE A 31 9.56 -4.14 8.75
C ILE A 31 10.64 -4.08 7.68
N HIS A 32 10.24 -4.34 6.46
CA HIS A 32 11.06 -4.24 5.26
C HIS A 32 10.74 -2.93 4.55
N ILE A 33 11.72 -2.07 4.35
CA ILE A 33 11.55 -0.81 3.63
C ILE A 33 12.43 -0.86 2.39
N ILE A 34 11.79 -0.78 1.22
CA ILE A 34 12.49 -0.63 -0.05
C ILE A 34 12.39 0.84 -0.46
N TYR A 35 13.53 1.45 -0.79
CA TYR A 35 13.63 2.87 -1.10
C TYR A 35 14.65 3.14 -2.20
N ASP A 36 14.52 4.27 -2.89
CA ASP A 36 15.49 4.75 -3.89
C ASP A 36 16.06 6.14 -3.57
N ASP A 37 15.40 6.95 -2.76
CA ASP A 37 15.75 8.35 -2.54
C ASP A 37 15.81 8.80 -1.08
N LEU A 38 15.67 7.88 -0.10
CA LEU A 38 15.76 8.28 1.32
C LEU A 38 17.13 8.87 1.66
N SER A 39 17.12 10.07 2.23
CA SER A 39 18.33 10.73 2.72
C SER A 39 18.96 10.00 3.91
N ILE A 40 20.24 10.22 4.14
CA ILE A 40 20.93 9.69 5.33
C ILE A 40 20.25 10.15 6.63
N GLU A 41 19.76 11.39 6.66
CA GLU A 41 19.01 11.93 7.79
C GLU A 41 17.71 11.16 8.02
N SER A 42 16.94 10.91 6.97
CA SER A 42 15.71 10.10 7.00
C SER A 42 15.97 8.67 7.50
N ILE A 43 17.03 8.04 7.03
CA ILE A 43 17.45 6.70 7.47
C ILE A 43 17.83 6.69 8.98
N ASN A 44 18.56 7.69 9.44
CA ASN A 44 18.93 7.80 10.85
C ASN A 44 17.69 8.03 11.72
N LYS A 45 16.78 8.91 11.29
CA LYS A 45 15.51 9.16 11.98
C LYS A 45 14.64 7.89 12.05
N LEU A 46 14.60 7.08 11.00
CA LEU A 46 13.94 5.77 11.01
C LEU A 46 14.53 4.85 12.09
N LYS A 47 15.86 4.70 12.14
CA LYS A 47 16.53 3.84 13.11
C LYS A 47 16.24 4.27 14.55
N GLU A 48 16.42 5.56 14.85
CA GLU A 48 16.10 6.13 16.16
C GLU A 48 14.63 5.92 16.56
N PHE A 49 13.71 6.09 15.59
CA PHE A 49 12.28 5.87 15.81
C PHE A 49 11.97 4.40 16.15
N PHE A 50 12.59 3.45 15.45
CA PHE A 50 12.40 2.01 15.71
C PHE A 50 12.89 1.62 17.12
N GLU A 51 14.07 2.09 17.51
CA GLU A 51 14.63 1.85 18.85
C GLU A 51 13.74 2.47 19.94
N LYS A 52 13.40 3.76 19.78
CA LYS A 52 12.60 4.50 20.78
C LYS A 52 11.22 3.88 21.00
N ASN A 53 10.56 3.42 19.96
CA ASN A 53 9.18 2.94 20.02
C ASN A 53 9.06 1.40 20.04
N ASN A 54 10.20 0.69 20.07
CA ASN A 54 10.23 -0.79 20.03
C ASN A 54 9.34 -1.38 18.93
N ILE A 55 9.45 -0.84 17.70
CA ILE A 55 8.58 -1.22 16.56
C ILE A 55 8.80 -2.68 16.16
N GLY A 56 10.01 -3.19 16.29
CA GLY A 56 10.43 -4.53 15.86
C GLY A 56 11.72 -4.48 15.05
N ASN A 57 11.96 -5.47 14.21
CA ASN A 57 13.16 -5.53 13.38
C ASN A 57 13.03 -4.64 12.15
N LEU A 58 14.03 -3.81 11.85
CA LEU A 58 14.11 -2.98 10.66
C LEU A 58 15.06 -3.59 9.64
N LYS A 59 14.61 -3.77 8.40
CA LYS A 59 15.42 -4.16 7.24
C LYS A 59 15.28 -3.12 6.14
N LEU A 60 16.38 -2.57 5.67
CA LEU A 60 16.44 -1.52 4.64
C LEU A 60 17.04 -2.08 3.36
N TYR A 61 16.38 -1.81 2.22
CA TYR A 61 16.81 -2.26 0.90
C TYR A 61 16.87 -1.06 -0.03
N TYR A 62 18.06 -0.70 -0.48
CA TYR A 62 18.20 0.29 -1.54
C TYR A 62 17.95 -0.35 -2.90
N GLN A 63 17.02 0.22 -3.65
CA GLN A 63 16.71 -0.21 -5.01
C GLN A 63 16.52 1.02 -5.88
N GLN A 64 17.43 1.22 -6.81
CA GLN A 64 17.31 2.30 -7.77
C GLN A 64 16.12 2.05 -8.70
N SER A 65 15.23 3.04 -8.82
CA SER A 65 14.12 3.01 -9.77
C SER A 65 14.62 3.03 -11.21
N ASP A 66 14.00 2.25 -12.08
CA ASP A 66 14.35 2.22 -13.51
C ASP A 66 14.03 3.58 -14.15
N LYS A 67 15.03 4.17 -14.84
CA LYS A 67 14.90 5.47 -15.49
C LYS A 67 13.94 5.44 -16.68
N ASP A 68 13.77 4.27 -17.30
CA ASP A 68 12.93 4.06 -18.48
C ASP A 68 11.45 3.84 -18.11
N VAL A 69 11.14 3.71 -16.81
CA VAL A 69 9.75 3.62 -16.31
C VAL A 69 9.19 5.02 -16.14
N SER A 70 8.09 5.30 -16.84
CA SER A 70 7.39 6.58 -16.78
C SER A 70 6.49 6.65 -15.55
N VAL A 71 6.51 7.78 -14.85
CA VAL A 71 5.56 8.13 -13.78
C VAL A 71 5.21 9.60 -13.93
N ILE A 72 3.92 9.92 -13.88
CA ILE A 72 3.48 11.29 -13.67
C ILE A 72 3.60 11.56 -12.18
N GLU A 73 4.73 12.13 -11.76
CA GLU A 73 4.99 12.44 -10.36
C GLU A 73 4.08 13.56 -9.88
N THR A 74 3.55 13.37 -8.69
CA THR A 74 2.73 14.34 -7.96
C THR A 74 3.26 14.48 -6.53
N ASP A 75 2.68 15.38 -5.73
CA ASP A 75 3.04 15.54 -4.30
C ASP A 75 2.85 14.26 -3.46
N TYR A 76 2.18 13.23 -3.99
CA TYR A 76 1.83 12.00 -3.28
C TYR A 76 2.11 10.72 -4.08
N ILE A 77 2.54 10.81 -5.35
CA ILE A 77 2.94 9.68 -6.20
C ILE A 77 4.32 9.97 -6.76
N THR A 78 5.26 9.08 -6.50
CA THR A 78 6.61 9.10 -7.04
C THR A 78 6.96 7.72 -7.61
N LYS A 79 8.11 7.59 -8.26
CA LYS A 79 8.59 6.28 -8.78
C LYS A 79 8.68 5.20 -7.72
N SER A 80 8.77 5.58 -6.45
CA SER A 80 8.77 4.64 -5.32
C SER A 80 7.51 3.75 -5.26
N CYS A 81 6.39 4.16 -5.88
CA CYS A 81 5.18 3.34 -5.93
C CYS A 81 5.41 1.99 -6.62
N TYR A 82 6.26 1.92 -7.65
CA TYR A 82 6.57 0.66 -8.33
C TYR A 82 7.46 -0.29 -7.52
N LEU A 83 8.17 0.20 -6.49
CA LEU A 83 9.09 -0.63 -5.70
C LEU A 83 8.39 -1.81 -5.01
N ARG A 84 7.08 -1.67 -4.70
CA ARG A 84 6.29 -2.79 -4.15
C ARG A 84 6.19 -3.99 -5.08
N LEU A 85 6.20 -3.77 -6.40
CA LEU A 85 6.15 -4.84 -7.40
C LEU A 85 7.46 -5.63 -7.47
N TYR A 86 8.58 -5.01 -7.10
CA TYR A 86 9.90 -5.64 -7.08
C TYR A 86 10.21 -6.36 -5.76
N ALA A 87 9.43 -6.12 -4.71
CA ALA A 87 9.70 -6.66 -3.38
C ALA A 87 9.91 -8.18 -3.34
N PRO A 88 9.14 -9.03 -4.06
CA PRO A 88 9.36 -10.46 -4.09
C PRO A 88 10.72 -10.88 -4.62
N TYR A 89 11.37 -10.05 -5.45
CA TYR A 89 12.70 -10.34 -6.02
C TYR A 89 13.86 -9.78 -5.19
N ILE A 90 13.57 -8.83 -4.30
CA ILE A 90 14.56 -8.14 -3.45
C ILE A 90 14.66 -8.79 -2.07
N ILE A 91 13.51 -9.20 -1.52
CA ILE A 91 13.42 -9.71 -0.15
C ILE A 91 13.61 -11.22 -0.17
N GLU A 92 14.62 -11.69 0.57
CA GLU A 92 14.98 -13.10 0.68
C GLU A 92 14.67 -13.65 2.08
N GLY A 93 14.48 -14.98 2.16
CA GLY A 93 14.31 -15.70 3.42
C GLY A 93 12.97 -15.47 4.10
N VAL A 94 11.95 -15.06 3.35
CA VAL A 94 10.56 -14.97 3.80
C VAL A 94 9.63 -15.58 2.75
N ASP A 95 8.64 -16.34 3.20
CA ASP A 95 7.67 -17.00 2.31
C ASP A 95 6.51 -16.05 1.98
N ARG A 96 6.24 -15.09 2.86
CA ARG A 96 5.06 -14.23 2.82
C ARG A 96 5.35 -12.83 3.34
N ILE A 97 4.79 -11.83 2.69
CA ILE A 97 4.92 -10.43 3.12
C ILE A 97 3.59 -9.69 2.97
N LEU A 98 3.28 -8.82 3.92
CA LEU A 98 2.12 -7.94 3.87
C LEU A 98 2.61 -6.52 3.54
N TYR A 99 2.27 -6.05 2.35
CA TYR A 99 2.51 -4.67 1.93
C TYR A 99 1.43 -3.74 2.50
N LEU A 100 1.86 -2.60 3.02
CA LEU A 100 0.98 -1.55 3.54
C LEU A 100 1.44 -0.18 3.02
N ASP A 101 0.50 0.60 2.48
CA ASP A 101 0.76 2.00 2.11
C ASP A 101 1.03 2.85 3.35
N PRO A 102 1.86 3.91 3.24
CA PRO A 102 2.22 4.77 4.37
C PRO A 102 1.09 5.70 4.84
N ASP A 103 -0.01 5.79 4.11
CA ASP A 103 -1.17 6.65 4.39
C ASP A 103 -2.37 5.89 4.97
N ILE A 104 -2.09 4.81 5.69
CA ILE A 104 -3.10 4.06 6.44
C ILE A 104 -2.98 4.30 7.95
N ILE A 105 -4.09 4.05 8.66
CA ILE A 105 -4.14 3.92 10.13
C ILE A 105 -4.65 2.53 10.46
N CYS A 106 -3.83 1.78 11.20
CA CYS A 106 -4.18 0.46 11.71
C CYS A 106 -4.93 0.61 13.05
N GLN A 107 -6.09 -0.04 13.17
CA GLN A 107 -6.95 0.02 14.35
C GLN A 107 -7.20 -1.36 14.98
N GLY A 108 -6.52 -2.40 14.50
CA GLY A 108 -6.69 -3.77 15.00
C GLY A 108 -5.55 -4.70 14.62
N THR A 109 -5.65 -5.95 15.03
CA THR A 109 -4.65 -6.96 14.68
C THR A 109 -4.76 -7.39 13.21
N LEU A 110 -3.61 -7.59 12.57
CA LEU A 110 -3.50 -8.07 11.19
C LEU A 110 -3.19 -9.57 11.11
N GLU A 111 -3.17 -10.27 12.24
CA GLU A 111 -2.83 -11.69 12.28
C GLU A 111 -3.74 -12.55 11.40
N GLY A 112 -5.05 -12.27 11.42
CA GLY A 112 -6.03 -12.97 10.59
C GLY A 112 -5.80 -12.76 9.09
N LEU A 113 -5.44 -11.54 8.68
CA LEU A 113 -5.07 -11.25 7.30
C LEU A 113 -3.75 -11.92 6.95
N TYR A 114 -2.71 -11.75 7.79
CA TYR A 114 -1.38 -12.26 7.50
C TYR A 114 -1.34 -13.79 7.36
N ASN A 115 -2.12 -14.52 8.16
CA ASN A 115 -2.17 -15.98 8.16
C ASN A 115 -3.24 -16.58 7.21
N MET A 116 -3.94 -15.73 6.45
CA MET A 116 -4.98 -16.18 5.53
C MET A 116 -4.42 -17.17 4.49
N ASP A 117 -5.19 -18.21 4.16
CA ASP A 117 -4.90 -19.04 3.00
C ASP A 117 -5.15 -18.23 1.71
N LEU A 118 -4.22 -18.22 0.80
CA LEU A 118 -4.32 -17.52 -0.48
C LEU A 118 -4.96 -18.35 -1.60
N ASP A 119 -5.47 -19.56 -1.32
CA ASP A 119 -6.10 -20.46 -2.30
C ASP A 119 -5.22 -20.65 -3.56
N SER A 120 -3.92 -20.84 -3.35
CA SER A 120 -2.90 -20.93 -4.39
C SER A 120 -2.72 -19.66 -5.25
N LYS A 121 -3.30 -18.52 -4.87
CA LYS A 121 -3.08 -17.23 -5.53
C LYS A 121 -1.78 -16.58 -5.06
N PRO A 122 -1.06 -15.85 -5.93
CA PRO A 122 0.16 -15.13 -5.57
C PRO A 122 -0.07 -13.92 -4.67
N ILE A 123 -1.25 -13.30 -4.76
CA ILE A 123 -1.58 -12.10 -3.99
C ILE A 123 -3.03 -12.13 -3.49
N ALA A 124 -3.29 -11.44 -2.37
CA ALA A 124 -4.63 -11.06 -1.97
C ALA A 124 -4.72 -9.53 -1.82
N ALA A 125 -5.86 -8.96 -2.21
CA ALA A 125 -6.13 -7.52 -2.19
C ALA A 125 -7.62 -7.24 -2.05
N CYS A 126 -7.96 -6.02 -1.59
CA CYS A 126 -9.34 -5.53 -1.56
C CYS A 126 -9.74 -4.92 -2.90
N GLU A 127 -11.01 -5.06 -3.25
CA GLU A 127 -11.60 -4.31 -4.35
C GLU A 127 -11.39 -2.80 -4.16
N ASN A 128 -11.08 -2.09 -5.25
CA ASN A 128 -10.98 -0.63 -5.22
C ASN A 128 -12.36 -0.01 -5.03
N MET A 129 -12.50 0.77 -3.95
CA MET A 129 -13.75 1.45 -3.63
C MET A 129 -13.86 2.75 -4.43
N LEU A 130 -15.04 3.00 -4.99
CA LEU A 130 -15.36 4.24 -5.69
C LEU A 130 -16.66 4.81 -5.13
N ARG A 131 -16.72 6.14 -4.98
CA ARG A 131 -17.97 6.83 -4.63
C ARG A 131 -19.02 6.63 -5.71
N GLU A 132 -20.29 6.62 -5.32
CA GLU A 132 -21.43 6.38 -6.23
C GLU A 132 -21.38 7.28 -7.48
N GLU A 133 -21.07 8.58 -7.28
CA GLU A 133 -21.03 9.58 -8.35
C GLU A 133 -19.90 9.35 -9.37
N VAL A 134 -18.90 8.49 -9.04
CA VAL A 134 -17.76 8.22 -9.93
C VAL A 134 -17.62 6.74 -10.29
N LYS A 135 -18.60 5.90 -9.99
CA LYS A 135 -18.54 4.45 -10.30
C LYS A 135 -18.35 4.16 -11.79
N TYR A 136 -18.80 5.03 -12.67
CA TYR A 136 -18.56 4.91 -14.11
C TYR A 136 -17.07 4.93 -14.48
N LEU A 137 -16.24 5.52 -13.64
CA LEU A 137 -14.79 5.55 -13.85
C LEU A 137 -14.18 4.14 -13.82
N ARG A 138 -14.79 3.19 -13.11
CA ARG A 138 -14.32 1.79 -13.12
C ARG A 138 -14.26 1.21 -14.52
N GLU A 139 -15.30 1.41 -15.32
CA GLU A 139 -15.34 0.92 -16.71
C GLU A 139 -14.23 1.57 -17.53
N LEU A 140 -14.00 2.88 -17.36
CA LEU A 140 -12.94 3.59 -18.04
C LEU A 140 -11.56 3.08 -17.63
N MET A 141 -11.31 2.86 -16.33
CA MET A 141 -10.06 2.29 -15.83
C MET A 141 -9.78 0.92 -16.44
N LEU A 142 -10.77 0.02 -16.45
CA LEU A 142 -10.63 -1.32 -17.02
C LEU A 142 -10.38 -1.28 -18.53
N GLU A 143 -11.06 -0.39 -19.27
CA GLU A 143 -10.86 -0.21 -20.70
C GLU A 143 -9.46 0.33 -21.02
N HIS A 144 -8.97 1.28 -20.22
CA HIS A 144 -7.66 1.89 -20.39
C HIS A 144 -6.54 0.84 -20.30
N ILE A 145 -6.60 -0.05 -19.31
CA ILE A 145 -5.62 -1.12 -19.12
C ILE A 145 -5.98 -2.41 -19.88
N LEU A 146 -6.93 -2.35 -20.82
CA LEU A 146 -7.37 -3.46 -21.66
C LEU A 146 -7.90 -4.68 -20.88
N MET A 147 -8.55 -4.45 -19.75
CA MET A 147 -9.21 -5.49 -18.96
C MET A 147 -10.71 -5.63 -19.34
N PRO A 148 -11.30 -6.82 -19.16
CA PRO A 148 -12.73 -6.99 -19.33
C PRO A 148 -13.55 -6.06 -18.42
N LYS A 149 -14.68 -5.55 -18.91
CA LYS A 149 -15.55 -4.63 -18.17
C LYS A 149 -16.13 -5.20 -16.86
N ASP A 150 -16.22 -6.53 -16.77
CA ASP A 150 -16.68 -7.28 -15.60
C ASP A 150 -15.52 -7.68 -14.65
N ALA A 151 -14.29 -7.28 -14.96
CA ALA A 151 -13.16 -7.54 -14.08
C ALA A 151 -13.28 -6.74 -12.79
N ILE A 152 -12.88 -7.37 -11.67
CA ILE A 152 -12.75 -6.68 -10.41
C ILE A 152 -11.38 -6.00 -10.39
N TYR A 153 -11.37 -4.69 -10.19
CA TYR A 153 -10.19 -3.88 -10.05
C TYR A 153 -9.87 -3.70 -8.57
N VAL A 154 -8.65 -4.03 -8.15
CA VAL A 154 -8.22 -3.97 -6.74
C VAL A 154 -7.40 -2.73 -6.46
N ASN A 155 -7.42 -2.29 -5.20
CA ASN A 155 -6.52 -1.27 -4.69
C ASN A 155 -5.20 -1.89 -4.23
N SER A 156 -4.07 -1.26 -4.58
CA SER A 156 -2.72 -1.75 -4.31
C SER A 156 -2.16 -1.39 -2.93
N GLY A 157 -2.89 -0.66 -2.09
CA GLY A 157 -2.38 -0.12 -0.82
C GLY A 157 -2.29 -1.15 0.32
N VAL A 158 -2.97 -2.30 0.20
CA VAL A 158 -2.82 -3.44 1.11
C VAL A 158 -2.75 -4.72 0.29
N LEU A 159 -1.60 -5.39 0.31
CA LEU A 159 -1.36 -6.61 -0.46
C LEU A 159 -0.74 -7.69 0.43
N LEU A 160 -1.40 -8.83 0.56
CA LEU A 160 -0.74 -10.02 1.10
C LEU A 160 -0.12 -10.79 -0.08
N ILE A 161 1.18 -11.03 -0.03
CA ILE A 161 1.97 -11.60 -1.12
C ILE A 161 2.58 -12.93 -0.66
N ASP A 162 2.36 -13.99 -1.43
CA ASP A 162 3.11 -15.23 -1.38
C ASP A 162 4.30 -15.09 -2.34
N ILE A 163 5.51 -15.06 -1.80
CA ILE A 163 6.72 -14.71 -2.54
C ILE A 163 7.01 -15.70 -3.68
N ASP A 164 6.89 -16.99 -3.41
CA ASP A 164 7.21 -18.02 -4.39
C ASP A 164 6.17 -18.04 -5.52
N LYS A 165 4.89 -18.02 -5.19
CA LYS A 165 3.80 -17.98 -6.19
C LYS A 165 3.81 -16.71 -7.01
N TYR A 166 4.23 -15.58 -6.41
CA TYR A 166 4.41 -14.34 -7.15
C TYR A 166 5.49 -14.49 -8.23
N LYS A 167 6.67 -15.02 -7.85
CA LYS A 167 7.78 -15.26 -8.79
C LYS A 167 7.44 -16.29 -9.86
N GLU A 168 6.69 -17.34 -9.52
CA GLU A 168 6.17 -18.34 -10.46
C GLU A 168 5.18 -17.71 -11.47
N SER A 169 4.38 -16.74 -11.02
CA SER A 169 3.34 -16.09 -11.82
C SER A 169 3.85 -14.99 -12.74
N LEU A 170 4.94 -14.36 -12.37
CA LEU A 170 5.54 -13.21 -13.05
C LEU A 170 7.07 -13.27 -12.84
N THR A 171 7.86 -13.27 -13.92
CA THR A 171 9.32 -13.14 -13.80
C THR A 171 9.73 -11.67 -13.74
N ILE A 172 10.92 -11.38 -13.19
CA ILE A 172 11.44 -10.01 -13.14
C ILE A 172 11.60 -9.40 -14.56
N ASP A 173 11.98 -10.21 -15.54
CA ASP A 173 12.10 -9.75 -16.93
C ASP A 173 10.73 -9.40 -17.53
N GLN A 174 9.69 -10.18 -17.23
CA GLN A 174 8.32 -9.85 -17.65
C GLN A 174 7.84 -8.55 -17.03
N LEU A 175 8.11 -8.35 -15.72
CA LEU A 175 7.78 -7.10 -15.03
C LEU A 175 8.50 -5.90 -15.66
N ASN A 176 9.82 -6.01 -15.84
CA ASN A 176 10.64 -4.95 -16.45
C ASN A 176 10.17 -4.59 -17.86
N ASN A 177 9.94 -5.58 -18.71
CA ASN A 177 9.47 -5.36 -20.08
C ASN A 177 8.08 -4.69 -20.07
N PHE A 178 7.16 -5.17 -19.22
CA PHE A 178 5.84 -4.58 -19.11
C PHE A 178 5.92 -3.10 -18.69
N LEU A 179 6.69 -2.78 -17.66
CA LEU A 179 6.79 -1.41 -17.17
C LEU A 179 7.45 -0.48 -18.19
N ARG A 180 8.51 -0.90 -18.88
CA ARG A 180 9.13 -0.09 -19.95
C ARG A 180 8.16 0.20 -21.10
N ASP A 181 7.39 -0.80 -21.50
CA ASP A 181 6.49 -0.69 -22.66
C ASP A 181 5.17 0.05 -22.31
N LYS A 182 4.69 -0.08 -21.08
CA LYS A 182 3.31 0.28 -20.71
C LYS A 182 3.21 1.39 -19.66
N SER A 183 4.24 1.68 -18.86
CA SER A 183 4.11 2.64 -17.74
C SER A 183 3.59 4.02 -18.14
N GLN A 184 3.90 4.47 -19.37
CA GLN A 184 3.42 5.75 -19.89
C GLN A 184 1.89 5.81 -20.14
N PHE A 185 1.22 4.65 -20.13
CA PHE A 185 -0.23 4.52 -20.34
C PHE A 185 -0.99 4.17 -19.04
N LEU A 186 -0.29 4.07 -17.91
CA LEU A 186 -0.88 3.69 -16.63
C LEU A 186 -1.24 4.93 -15.82
N ASP A 187 -2.53 5.21 -15.64
CA ASP A 187 -3.02 6.37 -14.89
C ASP A 187 -2.81 6.20 -13.39
N TYR A 188 -3.03 4.98 -12.90
CA TYR A 188 -2.82 4.60 -11.49
C TYR A 188 -1.55 3.75 -11.29
N HIS A 189 -0.58 3.92 -12.19
CA HIS A 189 0.79 3.42 -12.09
C HIS A 189 0.89 1.95 -11.68
N ASP A 190 1.47 1.67 -10.50
CA ASP A 190 1.65 0.33 -9.96
C ASP A 190 0.33 -0.40 -9.72
N GLN A 191 -0.75 0.29 -9.39
CA GLN A 191 -2.06 -0.30 -9.19
C GLN A 191 -2.61 -0.85 -10.50
N ASP A 192 -2.50 -0.09 -11.61
CA ASP A 192 -2.89 -0.56 -12.94
C ASP A 192 -2.02 -1.74 -13.39
N ALA A 193 -0.69 -1.63 -13.18
CA ALA A 193 0.23 -2.71 -13.50
C ALA A 193 -0.12 -4.00 -12.74
N LEU A 194 -0.39 -3.91 -11.43
CA LEU A 194 -0.76 -5.04 -10.60
C LEU A 194 -2.07 -5.69 -11.08
N ASN A 195 -3.09 -4.88 -11.36
CA ASN A 195 -4.37 -5.37 -11.84
C ASN A 195 -4.24 -6.09 -13.18
N PHE A 196 -3.46 -5.55 -14.12
CA PHE A 196 -3.21 -6.17 -15.42
C PHE A 196 -2.40 -7.48 -15.29
N LEU A 197 -1.25 -7.43 -14.61
CA LEU A 197 -0.30 -8.55 -14.52
C LEU A 197 -0.86 -9.75 -13.74
N PHE A 198 -1.70 -9.49 -12.75
CA PHE A 198 -2.28 -10.53 -11.89
C PHE A 198 -3.78 -10.76 -12.12
N TYR A 199 -4.32 -10.30 -13.24
CA TYR A 199 -5.71 -10.58 -13.60
C TYR A 199 -6.06 -12.06 -13.43
N LYS A 200 -7.20 -12.36 -12.76
CA LYS A 200 -7.65 -13.70 -12.34
C LYS A 200 -6.75 -14.44 -11.33
N LYS A 201 -5.61 -13.88 -10.94
CA LYS A 201 -4.69 -14.48 -9.97
C LYS A 201 -4.76 -13.82 -8.59
N ILE A 202 -5.71 -12.92 -8.35
CA ILE A 202 -5.90 -12.22 -7.09
C ILE A 202 -6.94 -12.94 -6.24
N LYS A 203 -6.65 -13.12 -4.94
CA LYS A 203 -7.66 -13.47 -3.95
C LYS A 203 -8.26 -12.18 -3.40
N PHE A 204 -9.59 -12.06 -3.47
CA PHE A 204 -10.27 -10.90 -2.91
C PHE A 204 -10.44 -11.06 -1.40
N ILE A 205 -10.18 -10.00 -0.66
CA ILE A 205 -10.34 -9.92 0.80
C ILE A 205 -11.33 -8.82 1.17
N ASP A 206 -11.91 -8.95 2.36
CA ASP A 206 -12.90 -7.99 2.87
C ASP A 206 -12.30 -6.59 3.04
N ASN A 207 -13.09 -5.56 2.74
CA ASN A 207 -12.67 -4.15 2.85
C ASN A 207 -12.34 -3.70 4.27
N THR A 208 -12.61 -4.50 5.29
CA THR A 208 -12.14 -4.30 6.66
C THR A 208 -10.62 -4.12 6.74
N TYR A 209 -9.89 -4.76 5.82
CA TYR A 209 -8.44 -4.70 5.74
C TYR A 209 -7.88 -3.65 4.78
N ASN A 210 -8.73 -2.91 4.09
CA ASN A 210 -8.31 -1.78 3.24
C ASN A 210 -9.52 -0.85 2.98
N TYR A 211 -10.01 -0.21 4.05
CA TYR A 211 -11.17 0.64 3.96
C TYR A 211 -10.78 2.03 3.45
N GLN A 212 -10.97 2.25 2.16
CA GLN A 212 -10.65 3.49 1.45
C GLN A 212 -11.67 4.56 1.83
N ILE A 213 -11.49 5.18 3.00
CA ILE A 213 -12.49 6.01 3.67
C ILE A 213 -12.90 7.22 2.83
N ASN A 214 -12.00 7.77 2.01
CA ASN A 214 -12.29 8.91 1.15
C ASN A 214 -13.25 8.54 0.01
N ALA A 215 -13.27 7.27 -0.41
CA ALA A 215 -14.16 6.75 -1.43
C ALA A 215 -15.58 6.45 -0.94
N VAL A 216 -15.84 6.59 0.36
CA VAL A 216 -17.18 6.39 0.95
C VAL A 216 -17.96 7.67 0.91
N ASP A 217 -19.28 7.60 0.64
CA ASP A 217 -20.18 8.76 0.71
C ASP A 217 -20.21 9.33 2.15
N SER A 218 -20.25 10.66 2.25
CA SER A 218 -20.33 11.33 3.56
C SER A 218 -21.56 10.89 4.36
N GLY A 219 -21.33 10.54 5.62
CA GLY A 219 -22.37 10.03 6.52
C GLY A 219 -22.63 8.53 6.43
N LYS A 220 -21.89 7.80 5.58
CA LYS A 220 -21.94 6.33 5.46
C LYS A 220 -20.65 5.66 5.95
N GLU A 221 -19.76 6.40 6.61
CA GLU A 221 -18.48 5.90 7.07
C GLU A 221 -18.64 4.84 8.17
N ASP A 222 -17.95 3.71 7.99
CA ASP A 222 -17.76 2.70 9.04
C ASP A 222 -16.35 2.82 9.63
N LEU A 223 -16.24 3.47 10.78
CA LEU A 223 -14.96 3.73 11.45
C LEU A 223 -14.44 2.51 12.23
N ASN A 224 -15.20 1.40 12.29
CA ASN A 224 -14.81 0.17 13.00
C ASN A 224 -14.01 -0.81 12.11
N LYS A 225 -13.37 -0.32 11.09
CA LYS A 225 -12.52 -1.13 10.20
C LYS A 225 -11.12 -1.32 10.79
N ILE A 226 -10.47 -2.43 10.48
CA ILE A 226 -9.11 -2.75 10.98
C ILE A 226 -8.07 -1.82 10.35
N ILE A 227 -8.20 -1.54 9.06
CA ILE A 227 -7.34 -0.59 8.34
C ILE A 227 -8.20 0.51 7.74
N ILE A 228 -7.94 1.76 8.14
CA ILE A 228 -8.45 2.95 7.47
C ILE A 228 -7.37 3.44 6.51
N HIS A 229 -7.72 3.53 5.22
CA HIS A 229 -6.80 3.95 4.16
C HIS A 229 -7.27 5.28 3.55
N TYR A 230 -6.38 6.26 3.56
CA TYR A 230 -6.61 7.58 2.97
C TYR A 230 -6.04 7.62 1.54
N SER A 231 -6.52 6.71 0.67
CA SER A 231 -5.94 6.36 -0.63
C SER A 231 -5.98 7.46 -1.71
N GLU A 232 -6.81 8.49 -1.57
CA GLU A 232 -6.92 9.57 -2.55
C GLU A 232 -5.90 10.69 -2.30
N SER A 233 -5.79 11.64 -3.22
CA SER A 233 -4.91 12.84 -3.12
C SER A 233 -5.23 13.74 -1.93
N THR A 234 -6.48 13.71 -1.47
CA THR A 234 -6.97 14.47 -0.33
C THR A 234 -6.66 13.74 0.96
N LYS A 235 -5.83 14.33 1.83
CA LYS A 235 -5.27 13.66 3.00
C LYS A 235 -5.70 14.35 4.31
N PRO A 236 -5.94 13.59 5.41
CA PRO A 236 -6.44 14.13 6.68
C PRO A 236 -5.45 15.06 7.40
N TRP A 237 -4.19 15.04 7.02
CA TRP A 237 -3.17 15.95 7.56
C TRP A 237 -3.05 17.28 6.79
N LYS A 238 -3.76 17.43 5.67
CA LYS A 238 -3.83 18.70 4.94
C LYS A 238 -4.87 19.61 5.60
N LYS A 239 -4.56 20.92 5.66
CA LYS A 239 -5.38 21.93 6.37
C LYS A 239 -6.81 22.05 5.79
N ASP A 240 -6.95 21.79 4.51
CA ASP A 240 -8.19 21.92 3.73
C ASP A 240 -8.91 20.58 3.53
N TYR A 241 -8.67 19.59 4.40
CA TYR A 241 -9.35 18.31 4.33
C TYR A 241 -10.87 18.48 4.51
N PRO A 242 -11.69 18.16 3.50
CA PRO A 242 -13.10 18.58 3.45
C PRO A 242 -14.04 17.67 4.25
N TRP A 243 -13.57 16.55 4.79
CA TRP A 243 -14.40 15.53 5.45
C TRP A 243 -13.99 15.29 6.91
N PRO A 244 -14.40 16.16 7.87
CA PRO A 244 -13.98 16.06 9.27
C PRO A 244 -14.25 14.71 9.92
N ASN A 245 -15.41 14.10 9.62
CA ASN A 245 -15.78 12.79 10.17
C ASN A 245 -14.83 11.68 9.71
N LYS A 246 -14.38 11.72 8.45
CA LYS A 246 -13.43 10.75 7.91
C LYS A 246 -12.02 10.90 8.50
N ALA A 247 -11.70 12.07 9.05
CA ALA A 247 -10.42 12.32 9.71
C ALA A 247 -10.37 11.83 11.17
N ILE A 248 -11.48 11.40 11.76
CA ILE A 248 -11.57 10.98 13.17
C ILE A 248 -10.51 9.90 13.49
N PRO A 249 -10.37 8.79 12.73
CA PRO A 249 -9.39 7.76 13.06
C PRO A 249 -7.95 8.29 13.08
N TYR A 250 -7.61 9.21 12.17
CA TYR A 250 -6.30 9.84 12.12
C TYR A 250 -6.06 10.74 13.35
N TYR A 251 -7.02 11.58 13.73
CA TYR A 251 -6.87 12.46 14.88
C TYR A 251 -6.89 11.72 16.21
N GLU A 252 -7.67 10.66 16.35
CA GLU A 252 -7.65 9.78 17.54
C GLU A 252 -6.29 9.09 17.68
N PHE A 253 -5.71 8.63 16.58
CA PHE A 253 -4.36 8.10 16.59
C PHE A 253 -3.32 9.16 16.98
N LEU A 254 -3.40 10.40 16.48
CA LEU A 254 -2.47 11.48 16.86
C LEU A 254 -2.62 11.87 18.35
N LYS A 255 -3.82 11.76 18.92
CA LYS A 255 -4.04 11.93 20.36
C LYS A 255 -3.31 10.84 21.15
N TYR A 256 -3.54 9.57 20.78
CA TYR A 256 -2.83 8.43 21.37
C TYR A 256 -1.29 8.60 21.30
N LYS A 257 -0.75 8.99 20.14
CA LYS A 257 0.70 9.22 19.94
C LYS A 257 1.27 10.30 20.89
N ARG A 258 0.47 11.31 21.26
CA ARG A 258 0.91 12.37 22.17
C ARG A 258 0.89 11.96 23.65
N GLU A 259 0.03 11.01 24.01
CA GLU A 259 -0.18 10.54 25.37
C GLU A 259 0.78 9.39 25.76
N ASN A 260 1.42 8.76 24.78
CA ASN A 260 2.32 7.60 24.93
C ASN A 260 3.67 7.83 24.22
#